data_baa80cefab3e91cd3aaf0d5d66b72330
#
_entry.id   baa80cefab3e91cd3aaf0d5d66b72330
#
_cell.length_a   1.000
_cell.length_b   1.000
_cell.length_c   1.000
_cell.angle_alpha   90.00
_cell.angle_beta   90.00
_cell.angle_gamma   90.00
#
_symmetry.space_group_name_H-M   'P 1'
#
loop_
_entity.id
_entity.type
_entity.pdbx_description
1 polymer ?
#
loop_
_entity_poly.entity_id
_entity_poly.type
_entity_poly.pdbx_seq_one_letter_code
_entity_poly.pdbx_strand_id
1 'polypeptide(L)'
;AQDEANYAAVAVLGRSTAQVLFPGESPLGKHLMVNNVLFQVIGVMEEKGASPMGQDQDEVVFVPYTTGSLRIFGQPHLRNVTVAVADIDRMAEIEAIIHDTLLARHGGVEDFTIRNMASLIDTISETQNTLTWLLGSIAAISLLVGGIGVMNIMLVSVTERTREIGIRMATGARAWNILQQFLTEAWLVSAIGGLIGVGLGIAATQLIGSFGTPVHMTVLPMVLAFSCAFATGLIFGFLPARKAARLDPVHALASE
;
A
#
# COMPACT_ATOMS: atom_id res chain seq x y z
N ALA A 1 -38.05 -11.88 -2.08
CA ALA A 1 -38.98 -12.82 -1.38
C ALA A 1 -40.05 -13.38 -2.32
N GLN A 2 -40.79 -12.54 -3.07
CA GLN A 2 -41.88 -12.99 -3.93
C GLN A 2 -41.39 -13.78 -5.16
N ASP A 3 -40.30 -13.33 -5.79
CA ASP A 3 -39.65 -14.00 -6.92
C ASP A 3 -39.03 -15.34 -6.52
N GLU A 4 -38.53 -15.43 -5.28
CA GLU A 4 -37.98 -16.65 -4.72
C GLU A 4 -39.05 -17.71 -4.44
N ALA A 5 -40.21 -17.28 -3.88
CA ALA A 5 -41.34 -18.16 -3.64
C ALA A 5 -41.97 -18.69 -4.94
N ASN A 6 -41.91 -17.90 -6.00
CA ASN A 6 -42.54 -18.22 -7.30
C ASN A 6 -41.57 -18.90 -8.30
N TYR A 7 -40.36 -19.25 -7.90
CA TYR A 7 -39.31 -19.80 -8.79
C TYR A 7 -39.12 -18.94 -10.05
N ALA A 8 -39.18 -17.61 -9.89
CA ALA A 8 -39.11 -16.69 -11.02
C ALA A 8 -37.75 -16.77 -11.71
N ALA A 9 -37.75 -16.80 -13.03
CA ALA A 9 -36.53 -16.79 -13.82
C ALA A 9 -36.07 -15.33 -14.03
N VAL A 10 -35.57 -14.70 -12.96
CA VAL A 10 -35.08 -13.32 -12.95
C VAL A 10 -33.62 -13.29 -12.52
N ALA A 11 -32.89 -12.30 -13.02
CA ALA A 11 -31.47 -12.12 -12.71
C ALA A 11 -31.14 -10.66 -12.42
N VAL A 12 -30.18 -10.45 -11.51
CA VAL A 12 -29.52 -9.16 -11.26
C VAL A 12 -28.07 -9.30 -11.67
N LEU A 13 -27.57 -8.38 -12.50
CA LEU A 13 -26.21 -8.42 -13.03
C LEU A 13 -25.27 -7.55 -12.19
N GLY A 14 -24.05 -8.00 -12.01
CA GLY A 14 -22.95 -7.13 -11.59
C GLY A 14 -22.60 -6.11 -12.68
N ARG A 15 -21.93 -5.04 -12.33
CA ARG A 15 -21.67 -3.93 -13.24
C ARG A 15 -20.82 -4.34 -14.44
N SER A 16 -19.72 -5.04 -14.22
CA SER A 16 -18.83 -5.55 -15.27
C SER A 16 -19.56 -6.53 -16.19
N THR A 17 -20.33 -7.46 -15.63
CA THR A 17 -21.14 -8.41 -16.42
C THR A 17 -22.16 -7.69 -17.31
N ALA A 18 -22.83 -6.66 -16.79
CA ALA A 18 -23.80 -5.89 -17.55
C ALA A 18 -23.15 -5.15 -18.74
N GLN A 19 -21.97 -4.58 -18.56
CA GLN A 19 -21.21 -3.89 -19.61
C GLN A 19 -20.74 -4.84 -20.72
N VAL A 20 -20.30 -6.05 -20.35
CA VAL A 20 -19.81 -7.06 -21.30
C VAL A 20 -20.96 -7.66 -22.11
N LEU A 21 -22.08 -7.99 -21.47
CA LEU A 21 -23.21 -8.64 -22.13
C LEU A 21 -24.10 -7.67 -22.93
N PHE A 22 -24.17 -6.41 -22.50
CA PHE A 22 -25.06 -5.39 -23.10
C PHE A 22 -24.29 -4.07 -23.32
N PRO A 23 -23.26 -4.05 -24.21
CA PRO A 23 -22.44 -2.88 -24.41
C PRO A 23 -23.24 -1.71 -24.96
N GLY A 24 -23.28 -0.60 -24.21
CA GLY A 24 -23.96 0.65 -24.63
C GLY A 24 -25.49 0.64 -24.53
N GLU A 25 -26.08 -0.43 -24.02
CA GLU A 25 -27.56 -0.55 -23.89
C GLU A 25 -27.95 -0.85 -22.44
N SER A 26 -29.17 -0.43 -22.07
CA SER A 26 -29.75 -0.82 -20.76
C SER A 26 -30.08 -2.31 -20.74
N PRO A 27 -29.55 -3.09 -19.79
CA PRO A 27 -29.84 -4.51 -19.66
C PRO A 27 -31.21 -4.78 -19.04
N LEU A 28 -31.85 -3.78 -18.41
CA LEU A 28 -33.15 -3.95 -17.71
C LEU A 28 -34.25 -4.42 -18.66
N GLY A 29 -34.98 -5.46 -18.25
CA GLY A 29 -36.05 -6.08 -19.01
C GLY A 29 -35.61 -7.00 -20.14
N LYS A 30 -34.31 -7.03 -20.48
CA LYS A 30 -33.77 -7.95 -21.48
C LYS A 30 -33.60 -9.35 -20.89
N HIS A 31 -33.37 -10.32 -21.78
CA HIS A 31 -33.19 -11.71 -21.39
C HIS A 31 -31.76 -12.16 -21.63
N LEU A 32 -31.25 -12.95 -20.71
CA LEU A 32 -29.98 -13.64 -20.84
C LEU A 32 -30.17 -15.15 -20.61
N MET A 33 -29.35 -15.94 -21.26
CA MET A 33 -29.36 -17.39 -21.10
C MET A 33 -28.20 -17.80 -20.17
N VAL A 34 -28.55 -18.45 -19.06
CA VAL A 34 -27.58 -19.02 -18.11
C VAL A 34 -27.82 -20.52 -18.04
N ASN A 35 -26.86 -21.33 -18.42
CA ASN A 35 -26.96 -22.80 -18.44
C ASN A 35 -28.26 -23.32 -19.07
N ASN A 36 -28.59 -22.82 -20.26
CA ASN A 36 -29.79 -23.18 -21.01
C ASN A 36 -31.14 -22.76 -20.38
N VAL A 37 -31.13 -21.91 -19.38
CA VAL A 37 -32.30 -21.32 -18.75
C VAL A 37 -32.35 -19.82 -19.08
N LEU A 38 -33.51 -19.35 -19.55
CA LEU A 38 -33.73 -17.95 -19.90
C LEU A 38 -34.11 -17.16 -18.65
N PHE A 39 -33.35 -16.12 -18.34
CA PHE A 39 -33.56 -15.20 -17.21
C PHE A 39 -33.85 -13.80 -17.70
N GLN A 40 -34.83 -13.13 -17.10
CA GLN A 40 -35.08 -11.71 -17.34
C GLN A 40 -34.22 -10.86 -16.38
N VAL A 41 -33.52 -9.87 -16.90
CA VAL A 41 -32.71 -8.94 -16.10
C VAL A 41 -33.64 -7.93 -15.43
N ILE A 42 -33.67 -7.93 -14.10
CA ILE A 42 -34.52 -7.03 -13.30
C ILE A 42 -33.71 -5.92 -12.60
N GLY A 43 -32.39 -6.01 -12.60
CA GLY A 43 -31.53 -5.02 -11.96
C GLY A 43 -30.06 -5.16 -12.35
N VAL A 44 -29.30 -4.09 -12.07
CA VAL A 44 -27.82 -4.06 -12.14
C VAL A 44 -27.32 -3.56 -10.81
N MET A 45 -26.30 -4.23 -10.26
CA MET A 45 -25.67 -3.84 -9.01
C MET A 45 -24.80 -2.58 -9.21
N GLU A 46 -24.63 -1.83 -8.15
CA GLU A 46 -23.64 -0.75 -8.09
C GLU A 46 -22.22 -1.33 -8.12
N GLU A 47 -21.30 -0.61 -8.75
CA GLU A 47 -19.91 -1.03 -8.91
C GLU A 47 -19.21 -1.13 -7.55
N LYS A 48 -18.62 -2.30 -7.27
CA LYS A 48 -17.81 -2.58 -6.06
C LYS A 48 -16.31 -2.60 -6.34
N GLY A 49 -15.95 -2.89 -7.59
CA GLY A 49 -14.56 -3.04 -8.02
C GLY A 49 -13.90 -4.35 -7.58
N ALA A 50 -12.57 -4.37 -7.63
CA ALA A 50 -11.81 -5.56 -7.28
C ALA A 50 -11.77 -5.82 -5.77
N SER A 51 -11.89 -7.10 -5.39
CA SER A 51 -11.66 -7.54 -4.02
C SER A 51 -10.18 -7.38 -3.62
N PRO A 52 -9.83 -7.40 -2.32
CA PRO A 52 -8.42 -7.40 -1.87
C PRO A 52 -7.58 -8.55 -2.44
N MET A 53 -8.21 -9.60 -2.92
CA MET A 53 -7.56 -10.74 -3.60
C MET A 53 -7.49 -10.59 -5.13
N GLY A 54 -7.82 -9.41 -5.68
CA GLY A 54 -7.72 -9.10 -7.11
C GLY A 54 -8.85 -9.68 -7.97
N GLN A 55 -9.89 -10.29 -7.37
CA GLN A 55 -11.06 -10.77 -8.11
C GLN A 55 -12.04 -9.62 -8.33
N ASP A 56 -12.52 -9.46 -9.55
CA ASP A 56 -13.60 -8.52 -9.86
C ASP A 56 -14.91 -8.98 -9.19
N GLN A 57 -15.44 -8.18 -8.26
CA GLN A 57 -16.70 -8.47 -7.56
C GLN A 57 -17.92 -8.15 -8.41
N ASP A 58 -17.73 -7.49 -9.53
CA ASP A 58 -18.77 -7.03 -10.43
C ASP A 58 -18.98 -8.01 -11.61
N GLU A 59 -18.13 -9.06 -11.73
CA GLU A 59 -18.29 -10.13 -12.70
C GLU A 59 -19.16 -11.29 -12.15
N VAL A 60 -20.41 -10.96 -11.82
CA VAL A 60 -21.35 -11.90 -11.19
C VAL A 60 -22.75 -11.76 -11.75
N VAL A 61 -23.52 -12.87 -11.68
CA VAL A 61 -24.95 -12.93 -11.97
C VAL A 61 -25.68 -13.47 -10.74
N PHE A 62 -26.55 -12.70 -10.15
CA PHE A 62 -27.40 -13.12 -9.03
C PHE A 62 -28.74 -13.63 -9.53
N VAL A 63 -29.13 -14.80 -9.08
CA VAL A 63 -30.43 -15.41 -9.37
C VAL A 63 -31.08 -15.85 -8.06
N PRO A 64 -32.43 -15.95 -8.00
CA PRO A 64 -33.10 -16.48 -6.82
C PRO A 64 -32.61 -17.88 -6.50
N TYR A 65 -32.33 -18.16 -5.23
CA TYR A 65 -31.77 -19.43 -4.78
C TYR A 65 -32.61 -20.62 -5.25
N THR A 66 -33.93 -20.53 -5.12
CA THR A 66 -34.88 -21.59 -5.51
C THR A 66 -34.82 -21.92 -7.00
N THR A 67 -34.71 -20.89 -7.84
CA THR A 67 -34.60 -21.07 -9.31
C THR A 67 -33.19 -21.58 -9.67
N GLY A 68 -32.17 -21.05 -9.04
CA GLY A 68 -30.79 -21.46 -9.27
C GLY A 68 -30.55 -22.92 -8.89
N SER A 69 -30.96 -23.33 -7.70
CA SER A 69 -30.81 -24.69 -7.20
C SER A 69 -31.51 -25.72 -8.08
N LEU A 70 -32.75 -25.43 -8.50
CA LEU A 70 -33.56 -26.36 -9.28
C LEU A 70 -33.19 -26.40 -10.77
N ARG A 71 -33.01 -25.23 -11.40
CA ARG A 71 -32.92 -25.13 -12.88
C ARG A 71 -31.49 -24.99 -13.40
N ILE A 72 -30.55 -24.41 -12.59
CA ILE A 72 -29.17 -24.20 -13.02
C ILE A 72 -28.27 -25.30 -12.50
N PHE A 73 -28.30 -25.58 -11.19
CA PHE A 73 -27.37 -26.47 -10.54
C PHE A 73 -27.87 -27.90 -10.36
N GLY A 74 -29.21 -28.11 -10.36
CA GLY A 74 -29.81 -29.42 -10.15
C GLY A 74 -29.50 -30.05 -8.79
N GLN A 75 -29.10 -29.24 -7.81
CA GLN A 75 -28.66 -29.68 -6.50
C GLN A 75 -29.38 -28.93 -5.39
N PRO A 76 -29.98 -29.63 -4.43
CA PRO A 76 -30.73 -29.01 -3.33
C PRO A 76 -29.84 -28.55 -2.17
N HIS A 77 -28.52 -28.83 -2.21
CA HIS A 77 -27.60 -28.49 -1.14
C HIS A 77 -26.85 -27.18 -1.41
N LEU A 78 -26.44 -26.52 -0.34
CA LEU A 78 -25.60 -25.30 -0.39
C LEU A 78 -24.16 -25.68 -0.72
N ARG A 79 -23.53 -24.94 -1.63
CA ARG A 79 -22.11 -25.10 -1.94
C ARG A 79 -21.21 -24.56 -0.85
N ASN A 80 -21.57 -23.40 -0.30
CA ASN A 80 -20.86 -22.75 0.78
C ASN A 80 -21.80 -21.93 1.65
N VAL A 81 -21.42 -21.76 2.88
CA VAL A 81 -22.09 -20.93 3.88
C VAL A 81 -21.05 -19.99 4.47
N THR A 82 -21.33 -18.70 4.48
CA THR A 82 -20.49 -17.71 5.14
C THR A 82 -21.10 -17.36 6.49
N VAL A 83 -20.32 -17.55 7.55
CA VAL A 83 -20.72 -17.23 8.92
C VAL A 83 -19.99 -15.98 9.35
N ALA A 84 -20.72 -14.95 9.78
CA ALA A 84 -20.13 -13.75 10.39
C ALA A 84 -19.97 -13.98 11.89
N VAL A 85 -18.74 -13.82 12.36
CA VAL A 85 -18.40 -13.94 13.78
C VAL A 85 -18.29 -12.54 14.37
N ALA A 86 -18.98 -12.29 15.49
CA ALA A 86 -19.02 -10.99 16.15
C ALA A 86 -17.73 -10.66 16.91
N ASP A 87 -17.01 -11.69 17.38
CA ASP A 87 -15.81 -11.55 18.20
C ASP A 87 -14.68 -12.39 17.60
N ILE A 88 -13.64 -11.72 17.10
CA ILE A 88 -12.49 -12.35 16.45
C ILE A 88 -11.68 -13.19 17.45
N ASP A 89 -11.61 -12.79 18.72
CA ASP A 89 -10.85 -13.53 19.75
C ASP A 89 -11.43 -14.91 20.04
N ARG A 90 -12.71 -15.11 19.72
CA ARG A 90 -13.41 -16.39 19.86
C ARG A 90 -13.47 -17.21 18.58
N MET A 91 -12.74 -16.81 17.55
CA MET A 91 -12.80 -17.46 16.22
C MET A 91 -12.52 -18.96 16.29
N ALA A 92 -11.47 -19.36 16.99
CA ALA A 92 -11.09 -20.77 17.12
C ALA A 92 -12.16 -21.62 17.85
N GLU A 93 -12.80 -21.06 18.87
CA GLU A 93 -13.90 -21.71 19.60
C GLU A 93 -15.11 -21.89 18.70
N ILE A 94 -15.47 -20.85 17.94
CA ILE A 94 -16.63 -20.87 17.02
C ILE A 94 -16.36 -21.83 15.86
N GLU A 95 -15.14 -21.86 15.32
CA GLU A 95 -14.74 -22.82 14.29
C GLU A 95 -14.91 -24.26 14.74
N ALA A 96 -14.52 -24.60 15.98
CA ALA A 96 -14.72 -25.91 16.57
C ALA A 96 -16.23 -26.24 16.71
N ILE A 97 -17.04 -25.30 17.19
CA ILE A 97 -18.49 -25.49 17.31
C ILE A 97 -19.16 -25.74 15.94
N ILE A 98 -18.74 -24.97 14.91
CA ILE A 98 -19.24 -25.17 13.54
C ILE A 98 -18.84 -26.54 13.01
N HIS A 99 -17.58 -26.93 13.21
CA HIS A 99 -17.07 -28.23 12.80
C HIS A 99 -17.87 -29.38 13.42
N ASP A 100 -18.03 -29.39 14.74
CA ASP A 100 -18.77 -30.44 15.45
C ASP A 100 -20.25 -30.47 15.07
N THR A 101 -20.85 -29.31 14.84
CA THR A 101 -22.24 -29.21 14.39
C THR A 101 -22.42 -29.79 13.00
N LEU A 102 -21.52 -29.47 12.07
CA LEU A 102 -21.57 -30.00 10.71
C LEU A 102 -21.29 -31.49 10.69
N LEU A 103 -20.28 -31.96 11.42
CA LEU A 103 -19.93 -33.38 11.53
C LEU A 103 -21.10 -34.21 12.06
N ALA A 104 -21.78 -33.72 13.09
CA ALA A 104 -22.97 -34.39 13.63
C ALA A 104 -24.13 -34.44 12.61
N ARG A 105 -24.33 -33.38 11.81
CA ARG A 105 -25.38 -33.32 10.80
C ARG A 105 -25.08 -34.14 9.56
N HIS A 106 -23.81 -34.34 9.23
CA HIS A 106 -23.31 -35.14 8.12
C HIS A 106 -23.08 -36.61 8.50
N GLY A 107 -23.64 -37.07 9.64
CA GLY A 107 -23.53 -38.47 10.09
C GLY A 107 -22.14 -38.92 10.44
N GLY A 108 -21.26 -38.00 10.85
CA GLY A 108 -19.87 -38.28 11.20
C GLY A 108 -18.91 -38.34 10.00
N VAL A 109 -19.36 -37.94 8.82
CA VAL A 109 -18.50 -37.85 7.63
C VAL A 109 -18.03 -36.40 7.44
N GLU A 110 -16.72 -36.20 7.34
CA GLU A 110 -16.08 -34.90 7.11
C GLU A 110 -15.96 -34.63 5.60
N ASP A 111 -17.09 -34.27 4.98
CA ASP A 111 -17.19 -33.92 3.55
C ASP A 111 -17.29 -32.41 3.31
N PHE A 112 -16.89 -31.62 4.27
CA PHE A 112 -16.87 -30.16 4.24
C PHE A 112 -15.49 -29.59 4.60
N THR A 113 -15.24 -28.35 4.22
CA THR A 113 -14.00 -27.64 4.59
C THR A 113 -14.36 -26.29 5.19
N ILE A 114 -13.85 -26.02 6.40
CA ILE A 114 -13.99 -24.73 7.05
C ILE A 114 -12.76 -23.88 6.67
N ARG A 115 -13.01 -22.67 6.17
CA ARG A 115 -11.95 -21.70 5.87
C ARG A 115 -12.11 -20.49 6.77
N ASN A 116 -11.10 -20.25 7.58
CA ASN A 116 -11.03 -19.09 8.44
C ASN A 116 -10.44 -17.91 7.66
N MET A 117 -11.26 -16.89 7.41
CA MET A 117 -10.83 -15.70 6.68
C MET A 117 -9.86 -14.83 7.51
N ALA A 118 -9.92 -14.88 8.85
CA ALA A 118 -9.01 -14.13 9.71
C ALA A 118 -7.56 -14.61 9.52
N SER A 119 -7.32 -15.92 9.44
CA SER A 119 -5.98 -16.46 9.20
C SER A 119 -5.39 -16.03 7.85
N LEU A 120 -6.22 -15.85 6.84
CA LEU A 120 -5.78 -15.32 5.54
C LEU A 120 -5.41 -13.83 5.65
N ILE A 121 -6.19 -13.04 6.39
CA ILE A 121 -5.89 -11.62 6.64
C ILE A 121 -4.59 -11.49 7.42
N ASP A 122 -4.37 -12.33 8.44
CA ASP A 122 -3.12 -12.34 9.21
C ASP A 122 -1.91 -12.66 8.34
N THR A 123 -2.02 -13.69 7.48
CA THR A 123 -0.94 -14.06 6.55
C THR A 123 -0.63 -12.94 5.55
N ILE A 124 -1.65 -12.26 5.03
CA ILE A 124 -1.49 -11.10 4.15
C ILE A 124 -0.81 -9.96 4.91
N SER A 125 -1.24 -9.69 6.14
CA SER A 125 -0.68 -8.63 6.99
C SER A 125 0.79 -8.89 7.35
N GLU A 126 1.15 -10.13 7.68
CA GLU A 126 2.54 -10.54 7.92
C GLU A 126 3.41 -10.36 6.67
N THR A 127 2.88 -10.75 5.50
CA THR A 127 3.57 -10.56 4.22
C THR A 127 3.79 -9.09 3.92
N GLN A 128 2.77 -8.24 4.11
CA GLN A 128 2.88 -6.79 3.94
C GLN A 128 3.88 -6.18 4.90
N ASN A 129 3.89 -6.60 6.17
CA ASN A 129 4.87 -6.16 7.15
C ASN A 129 6.29 -6.53 6.74
N THR A 130 6.50 -7.77 6.30
CA THR A 130 7.80 -8.25 5.81
C THR A 130 8.29 -7.43 4.62
N LEU A 131 7.43 -7.16 3.64
CA LEU A 131 7.76 -6.30 2.49
C LEU A 131 8.07 -4.87 2.92
N THR A 132 7.32 -4.32 3.87
CA THR A 132 7.54 -2.97 4.40
C THR A 132 8.91 -2.86 5.08
N TRP A 133 9.28 -3.84 5.91
CA TRP A 133 10.60 -3.89 6.54
C TRP A 133 11.73 -4.05 5.52
N LEU A 134 11.54 -4.87 4.50
CA LEU A 134 12.52 -5.08 3.43
C LEU A 134 12.73 -3.78 2.64
N LEU A 135 11.66 -3.13 2.19
CA LEU A 135 11.74 -1.85 1.48
C LEU A 135 12.32 -0.74 2.35
N GLY A 136 11.93 -0.70 3.64
CA GLY A 136 12.49 0.23 4.62
C GLY A 136 13.98 0.04 4.82
N SER A 137 14.45 -1.20 4.86
CA SER A 137 15.89 -1.51 4.97
C SER A 137 16.67 -1.05 3.75
N ILE A 138 16.15 -1.28 2.55
CA ILE A 138 16.77 -0.80 1.30
C ILE A 138 16.82 0.74 1.29
N ALA A 139 15.74 1.40 1.70
CA ALA A 139 15.68 2.86 1.79
C ALA A 139 16.70 3.39 2.81
N ALA A 140 16.84 2.74 3.98
CA ALA A 140 17.83 3.12 4.99
C ALA A 140 19.27 3.01 4.47
N ILE A 141 19.61 1.92 3.78
CA ILE A 141 20.92 1.74 3.15
C ILE A 141 21.15 2.82 2.09
N SER A 142 20.15 3.11 1.26
CA SER A 142 20.24 4.16 0.24
C SER A 142 20.48 5.54 0.85
N LEU A 143 19.82 5.85 1.97
CA LEU A 143 20.02 7.09 2.73
C LEU A 143 21.43 7.16 3.31
N LEU A 144 21.97 6.06 3.84
CA LEU A 144 23.35 6.01 4.35
C LEU A 144 24.36 6.28 3.23
N VAL A 145 24.20 5.64 2.07
CA VAL A 145 25.07 5.86 0.91
C VAL A 145 24.97 7.32 0.43
N GLY A 146 23.76 7.86 0.32
CA GLY A 146 23.53 9.26 -0.02
C GLY A 146 24.14 10.22 1.00
N GLY A 147 24.02 9.93 2.29
CA GLY A 147 24.63 10.69 3.38
C GLY A 147 26.16 10.71 3.31
N ILE A 148 26.78 9.56 3.02
CA ILE A 148 28.23 9.49 2.78
C ILE A 148 28.63 10.34 1.57
N GLY A 149 27.80 10.36 0.52
CA GLY A 149 27.98 11.24 -0.65
C GLY A 149 27.99 12.72 -0.25
N VAL A 150 27.01 13.16 0.55
CA VAL A 150 26.95 14.53 1.08
C VAL A 150 28.20 14.84 1.93
N MET A 151 28.60 13.94 2.81
CA MET A 151 29.79 14.09 3.64
C MET A 151 31.04 14.28 2.79
N ASN A 152 31.23 13.48 1.74
CA ASN A 152 32.40 13.57 0.87
C ASN A 152 32.44 14.88 0.09
N ILE A 153 31.31 15.32 -0.46
CA ILE A 153 31.20 16.61 -1.17
C ILE A 153 31.54 17.77 -0.21
N MET A 154 30.99 17.72 1.00
CA MET A 154 31.25 18.73 2.02
C MET A 154 32.74 18.75 2.46
N LEU A 155 33.39 17.57 2.60
CA LEU A 155 34.80 17.48 2.92
C LEU A 155 35.66 18.11 1.82
N VAL A 156 35.35 17.84 0.55
CA VAL A 156 36.04 18.47 -0.60
C VAL A 156 35.83 19.98 -0.57
N SER A 157 34.61 20.45 -0.36
CA SER A 157 34.26 21.88 -0.28
C SER A 157 35.05 22.58 0.87
N VAL A 158 35.19 21.94 2.02
CA VAL A 158 35.97 22.45 3.14
C VAL A 158 37.48 22.54 2.78
N THR A 159 38.04 21.51 2.10
CA THR A 159 39.44 21.51 1.70
C THR A 159 39.72 22.58 0.64
N GLU A 160 38.87 22.75 -0.36
CA GLU A 160 39.02 23.79 -1.37
C GLU A 160 38.90 25.21 -0.80
N ARG A 161 38.09 25.40 0.27
CA ARG A 161 37.88 26.70 0.91
C ARG A 161 38.73 26.89 2.18
N THR A 162 39.75 26.04 2.43
CA THR A 162 40.55 26.07 3.64
C THR A 162 41.19 27.44 3.87
N ARG A 163 41.76 28.06 2.85
CA ARG A 163 42.39 29.39 2.92
C ARG A 163 41.36 30.49 3.21
N GLU A 164 40.19 30.43 2.60
CA GLU A 164 39.08 31.38 2.85
C GLU A 164 38.62 31.29 4.31
N ILE A 165 38.44 30.07 4.84
CA ILE A 165 38.08 29.83 6.24
C ILE A 165 39.16 30.40 7.16
N GLY A 166 40.44 30.16 6.84
CA GLY A 166 41.58 30.69 7.58
C GLY A 166 41.58 32.23 7.64
N ILE A 167 41.32 32.92 6.53
CA ILE A 167 41.20 34.38 6.47
C ILE A 167 40.07 34.87 7.37
N ARG A 168 38.90 34.26 7.29
CA ARG A 168 37.75 34.63 8.14
C ARG A 168 38.04 34.45 9.63
N MET A 169 38.70 33.37 10.01
CA MET A 169 39.10 33.13 11.41
C MET A 169 40.17 34.12 11.87
N ALA A 170 41.15 34.44 11.04
CA ALA A 170 42.18 35.44 11.34
C ALA A 170 41.60 36.86 11.49
N THR A 171 40.50 37.18 10.78
CA THR A 171 39.77 38.45 10.90
C THR A 171 38.75 38.47 12.02
N GLY A 172 38.70 37.41 12.86
CA GLY A 172 37.88 37.38 14.08
C GLY A 172 36.59 36.56 14.02
N ALA A 173 36.34 35.77 12.96
CA ALA A 173 35.21 34.86 12.92
C ALA A 173 35.38 33.75 13.97
N ARG A 174 34.33 33.52 14.75
CA ARG A 174 34.31 32.43 15.73
C ARG A 174 34.07 31.08 15.02
N ALA A 175 34.65 30.01 15.58
CA ALA A 175 34.42 28.64 15.11
C ALA A 175 32.93 28.30 14.92
N TRP A 176 32.07 28.84 15.77
CA TRP A 176 30.61 28.68 15.67
C TRP A 176 30.04 29.27 14.38
N ASN A 177 30.53 30.40 13.91
CA ASN A 177 30.06 31.05 12.70
C ASN A 177 30.38 30.20 11.45
N ILE A 178 31.59 29.61 11.44
CA ILE A 178 31.99 28.67 10.38
C ILE A 178 31.15 27.40 10.43
N LEU A 179 30.92 26.84 11.64
CA LEU A 179 30.08 25.67 11.81
C LEU A 179 28.67 25.91 11.28
N GLN A 180 28.04 27.03 11.66
CA GLN A 180 26.72 27.40 11.21
C GLN A 180 26.64 27.54 9.69
N GLN A 181 27.65 28.15 9.06
CA GLN A 181 27.68 28.34 7.61
C GLN A 181 27.62 26.98 6.89
N PHE A 182 28.51 26.04 7.24
CA PHE A 182 28.55 24.73 6.59
C PHE A 182 27.33 23.87 6.94
N LEU A 183 26.77 24.01 8.14
CA LEU A 183 25.52 23.33 8.51
C LEU A 183 24.34 23.86 7.70
N THR A 184 24.26 25.19 7.45
CA THR A 184 23.18 25.75 6.61
C THR A 184 23.31 25.31 5.16
N GLU A 185 24.55 25.18 4.64
CA GLU A 185 24.77 24.61 3.31
C GLU A 185 24.27 23.15 3.22
N ALA A 186 24.64 22.29 4.20
CA ALA A 186 24.18 20.92 4.27
C ALA A 186 22.64 20.82 4.43
N TRP A 187 22.06 21.69 5.27
CA TRP A 187 20.63 21.79 5.50
C TRP A 187 19.87 22.13 4.21
N LEU A 188 20.37 23.13 3.47
CA LEU A 188 19.72 23.58 2.23
C LEU A 188 19.73 22.48 1.16
N VAL A 189 20.89 21.82 0.96
CA VAL A 189 21.03 20.72 0.00
C VAL A 189 20.10 19.56 0.36
N SER A 190 20.03 19.21 1.65
CA SER A 190 19.18 18.11 2.13
C SER A 190 17.70 18.43 2.04
N ALA A 191 17.30 19.69 2.31
CA ALA A 191 15.92 20.13 2.18
C ALA A 191 15.46 20.09 0.73
N ILE A 192 16.27 20.63 -0.19
CA ILE A 192 15.96 20.61 -1.64
C ILE A 192 15.90 19.16 -2.15
N GLY A 193 16.92 18.35 -1.83
CA GLY A 193 16.95 16.94 -2.21
C GLY A 193 15.76 16.15 -1.66
N GLY A 194 15.41 16.38 -0.40
CA GLY A 194 14.25 15.77 0.24
C GLY A 194 12.93 16.15 -0.42
N LEU A 195 12.74 17.43 -0.77
CA LEU A 195 11.54 17.90 -1.50
C LEU A 195 11.44 17.28 -2.89
N ILE A 196 12.56 17.24 -3.62
CA ILE A 196 12.61 16.60 -4.95
C ILE A 196 12.28 15.11 -4.81
N GLY A 197 12.86 14.42 -3.83
CA GLY A 197 12.59 13.00 -3.58
C GLY A 197 11.14 12.71 -3.26
N VAL A 198 10.50 13.51 -2.41
CA VAL A 198 9.06 13.41 -2.11
C VAL A 198 8.23 13.69 -3.38
N GLY A 199 8.59 14.72 -4.15
CA GLY A 199 7.91 15.05 -5.41
C GLY A 199 7.97 13.91 -6.43
N LEU A 200 9.13 13.30 -6.60
CA LEU A 200 9.31 12.12 -7.47
C LEU A 200 8.52 10.92 -6.96
N GLY A 201 8.46 10.70 -5.64
CA GLY A 201 7.66 9.65 -5.03
C GLY A 201 6.16 9.83 -5.31
N ILE A 202 5.65 11.05 -5.18
CA ILE A 202 4.25 11.37 -5.49
C ILE A 202 3.97 11.14 -6.99
N ALA A 203 4.85 11.61 -7.86
CA ALA A 203 4.71 11.45 -9.31
C ALA A 203 4.69 9.96 -9.72
N ALA A 204 5.61 9.16 -9.16
CA ALA A 204 5.65 7.72 -9.39
C ALA A 204 4.37 7.02 -8.92
N THR A 205 3.85 7.40 -7.74
CA THR A 205 2.61 6.84 -7.18
C THR A 205 1.40 7.18 -8.06
N GLN A 206 1.30 8.41 -8.57
CA GLN A 206 0.24 8.82 -9.49
C GLN A 206 0.33 8.07 -10.83
N LEU A 207 1.56 7.87 -11.33
CA LEU A 207 1.78 7.11 -12.55
C LEU A 207 1.30 5.66 -12.41
N ILE A 208 1.63 5.00 -11.29
CA ILE A 208 1.16 3.63 -11.00
C ILE A 208 -0.36 3.60 -10.89
N GLY A 209 -0.97 4.60 -10.24
CA GLY A 209 -2.43 4.73 -10.15
C GLY A 209 -3.11 4.85 -11.51
N SER A 210 -2.47 5.51 -12.51
CA SER A 210 -3.01 5.63 -13.85
C SER A 210 -3.08 4.31 -14.63
N PHE A 211 -2.35 3.28 -14.21
CA PHE A 211 -2.42 1.92 -14.75
C PHE A 211 -3.52 1.04 -14.10
N GLY A 212 -4.43 1.65 -13.33
CA GLY A 212 -5.58 0.96 -12.74
C GLY A 212 -5.32 0.31 -11.37
N THR A 213 -4.15 0.53 -10.76
CA THR A 213 -3.86 0.07 -9.40
C THR A 213 -4.49 1.03 -8.38
N PRO A 214 -5.35 0.59 -7.45
CA PRO A 214 -5.90 1.46 -6.41
C PRO A 214 -4.77 1.91 -5.48
N VAL A 215 -4.43 3.19 -5.50
CA VAL A 215 -3.38 3.77 -4.68
C VAL A 215 -3.97 4.78 -3.72
N HIS A 216 -3.76 4.59 -2.42
CA HIS A 216 -4.14 5.54 -1.37
C HIS A 216 -2.93 6.35 -0.92
N MET A 217 -2.92 7.65 -1.25
CA MET A 217 -1.87 8.55 -0.78
C MET A 217 -2.13 8.98 0.66
N THR A 218 -1.19 8.71 1.54
CA THR A 218 -1.20 9.16 2.93
C THR A 218 -0.06 10.16 3.17
N VAL A 219 -0.31 11.17 3.99
CA VAL A 219 0.65 12.24 4.27
C VAL A 219 1.81 11.76 5.15
N LEU A 220 1.56 10.80 6.03
CA LEU A 220 2.54 10.32 7.01
C LEU A 220 3.85 9.79 6.37
N PRO A 221 3.84 8.92 5.34
CA PRO A 221 5.06 8.48 4.68
C PRO A 221 5.85 9.61 4.02
N MET A 222 5.17 10.64 3.50
CA MET A 222 5.82 11.80 2.88
C MET A 222 6.60 12.61 3.92
N VAL A 223 5.98 12.86 5.07
CA VAL A 223 6.63 13.58 6.19
C VAL A 223 7.79 12.76 6.75
N LEU A 224 7.62 11.46 6.91
CA LEU A 224 8.70 10.56 7.37
C LEU A 224 9.87 10.54 6.38
N ALA A 225 9.61 10.39 5.09
CA ALA A 225 10.65 10.39 4.06
C ALA A 225 11.46 11.70 4.05
N PHE A 226 10.77 12.85 4.07
CA PHE A 226 11.41 14.14 4.16
C PHE A 226 12.24 14.30 5.44
N SER A 227 11.68 13.93 6.59
CA SER A 227 12.36 14.03 7.89
C SER A 227 13.60 13.14 7.96
N CYS A 228 13.53 11.92 7.44
CA CYS A 228 14.68 11.01 7.39
C CYS A 228 15.79 11.54 6.45
N ALA A 229 15.43 12.03 5.26
CA ALA A 229 16.39 12.61 4.33
C ALA A 229 17.09 13.85 4.94
N PHE A 230 16.30 14.71 5.57
CA PHE A 230 16.79 15.92 6.24
C PHE A 230 17.72 15.59 7.42
N ALA A 231 17.31 14.64 8.29
CA ALA A 231 18.12 14.19 9.41
C ALA A 231 19.46 13.57 8.95
N THR A 232 19.42 12.76 7.89
CA THR A 232 20.62 12.16 7.29
C THR A 232 21.59 13.25 6.81
N GLY A 233 21.11 14.25 6.10
CA GLY A 233 21.94 15.36 5.64
C GLY A 233 22.57 16.16 6.78
N LEU A 234 21.84 16.39 7.86
CA LEU A 234 22.37 17.05 9.06
C LEU A 234 23.45 16.21 9.75
N ILE A 235 23.22 14.90 9.94
CA ILE A 235 24.16 13.99 10.60
C ILE A 235 25.48 13.92 9.81
N PHE A 236 25.39 13.66 8.51
CA PHE A 236 26.57 13.52 7.66
C PHE A 236 27.24 14.85 7.31
N GLY A 237 26.50 15.97 7.30
CA GLY A 237 27.02 17.31 7.13
C GLY A 237 27.73 17.86 8.38
N PHE A 238 27.39 17.36 9.57
CA PHE A 238 27.96 17.84 10.83
C PHE A 238 29.45 17.56 10.96
N LEU A 239 29.93 16.38 10.56
CA LEU A 239 31.35 16.02 10.65
C LEU A 239 32.25 16.93 9.83
N PRO A 240 31.99 17.19 8.53
CA PRO A 240 32.77 18.17 7.74
C PRO A 240 32.68 19.60 8.30
N ALA A 241 31.48 20.04 8.69
CA ALA A 241 31.26 21.36 9.25
C ALA A 241 32.09 21.58 10.56
N ARG A 242 32.11 20.55 11.42
CA ARG A 242 32.94 20.58 12.64
C ARG A 242 34.42 20.58 12.33
N LYS A 243 34.88 19.88 11.28
CA LYS A 243 36.27 19.87 10.82
C LYS A 243 36.67 21.27 10.33
N ALA A 244 35.81 21.91 9.53
CA ALA A 244 36.02 23.28 9.08
C ALA A 244 36.14 24.29 10.25
N ALA A 245 35.26 24.19 11.25
CA ALA A 245 35.23 25.06 12.42
C ALA A 245 36.41 24.89 13.37
N ARG A 246 37.20 23.81 13.24
CA ARG A 246 38.39 23.51 14.06
C ARG A 246 39.70 23.67 13.31
N LEU A 247 39.72 24.25 12.13
CA LEU A 247 40.94 24.56 11.40
C LEU A 247 41.76 25.57 12.17
N ASP A 248 43.08 25.34 12.20
CA ASP A 248 44.01 26.33 12.71
C ASP A 248 44.22 27.41 11.64
N PRO A 249 43.97 28.70 11.96
CA PRO A 249 44.12 29.79 10.99
C PRO A 249 45.54 29.88 10.41
N VAL A 250 46.57 29.57 11.21
CA VAL A 250 47.99 29.65 10.79
C VAL A 250 48.29 28.59 9.74
N HIS A 251 47.85 27.35 9.99
CA HIS A 251 48.01 26.25 9.03
C HIS A 251 47.15 26.43 7.80
N ALA A 252 45.92 26.96 7.96
CA ALA A 252 45.02 27.20 6.85
C ALA A 252 45.51 28.28 5.87
N LEU A 253 46.28 29.25 6.35
CA LEU A 253 46.91 30.30 5.53
C LEU A 253 48.21 29.85 4.86
N ALA A 254 48.90 28.84 5.43
CA ALA A 254 50.15 28.29 4.91
C ALA A 254 49.93 27.16 3.87
N SER A 255 48.71 26.67 3.70
CA SER A 255 48.39 25.65 2.69
C SER A 255 48.27 26.29 1.30
N GLU A 256 49.17 25.94 0.39
CA GLU A 256 49.10 26.23 -1.04
C GLU A 256 48.01 25.35 -1.74
#